data_8e2f9019557b31f2356c103b6677b4d4
#
_entry.id   8e2f9019557b31f2356c103b6677b4d4
#
_cell.length_a   1.000
_cell.length_b   1.000
_cell.length_c   1.000
_cell.angle_alpha   90.00
_cell.angle_beta   90.00
_cell.angle_gamma   90.00
#
_symmetry.space_group_name_H-M   'P 1'
#
loop_
_entity.id
_entity.type
_entity.pdbx_description
1 polymer ?
#
loop_
_entity_poly.entity_id
_entity_poly.type
_entity_poly.pdbx_seq_one_letter_code
_entity_poly.pdbx_strand_id
1 'polypeptide(L)'
;MDSLFTSVLEISWQAGLIALAVMAVRPLLRRAPRRAVCMLWLLVALRLLLPARLTVESPVSLQQPESPPIQAYQELRQQEKVYVSAPPEQRLEMAGPAAAQGFALLDQLPAIWLTGVGCMALYMALSLLRMRWRLRAAPRIQDNVYRCTDWSTPFVLGVLAPRIYVPETVSEQDFPQVLAHERCHIRRWDHVWKPLAFLLLAVNWFNPVLWAAYVLLGRDMERACDEMVLKNATPAQRAAYSRALVACAAQPKMAAVCPLAFGEVAVKERVKNVLNYKKPALWAVILLVVAAAIIGVCLLTKP
;
A
#
# COMPACT_ATOMS: atom_id res chain seq x y z
N MET A 1 8.78 -12.71 -22.11
CA MET A 1 8.02 -11.71 -21.35
C MET A 1 6.71 -12.29 -20.82
N ASP A 2 6.06 -13.17 -21.57
CA ASP A 2 4.78 -13.80 -21.18
C ASP A 2 4.86 -14.57 -19.87
N SER A 3 5.91 -15.33 -19.61
CA SER A 3 6.07 -16.08 -18.36
C SER A 3 6.19 -15.19 -17.11
N LEU A 4 6.81 -14.02 -17.25
CA LEU A 4 6.88 -13.04 -16.16
C LEU A 4 5.51 -12.39 -15.94
N PHE A 5 4.83 -12.02 -17.01
CA PHE A 5 3.51 -11.38 -16.92
C PHE A 5 2.49 -12.34 -16.30
N THR A 6 2.44 -13.61 -16.71
CA THR A 6 1.56 -14.63 -16.13
C THR A 6 1.86 -14.87 -14.65
N SER A 7 3.15 -14.91 -14.26
CA SER A 7 3.53 -15.02 -12.85
C SER A 7 3.06 -13.82 -12.03
N VAL A 8 3.16 -12.60 -12.57
CA VAL A 8 2.66 -11.39 -11.89
C VAL A 8 1.14 -11.41 -11.76
N LEU A 9 0.41 -11.85 -12.80
CA LEU A 9 -1.05 -11.99 -12.72
C LEU A 9 -1.46 -12.94 -11.60
N GLU A 10 -0.79 -14.10 -11.50
CA GLU A 10 -1.06 -15.10 -10.46
C GLU A 10 -0.80 -14.55 -9.06
N ILE A 11 0.39 -14.00 -8.84
CA ILE A 11 0.79 -13.41 -7.55
C ILE A 11 -0.16 -12.27 -7.17
N SER A 12 -0.51 -11.42 -8.14
CA SER A 12 -1.42 -10.29 -7.93
C SER A 12 -2.82 -10.74 -7.55
N TRP A 13 -3.35 -11.79 -8.19
CA TRP A 13 -4.64 -12.37 -7.85
C TRP A 13 -4.66 -12.90 -6.42
N GLN A 14 -3.70 -13.74 -6.07
CA GLN A 14 -3.60 -14.33 -4.73
C GLN A 14 -3.39 -13.27 -3.65
N ALA A 15 -2.52 -12.28 -3.90
CA ALA A 15 -2.32 -11.16 -2.99
C ALA A 15 -3.59 -10.30 -2.85
N GLY A 16 -4.37 -10.17 -3.92
CA GLY A 16 -5.68 -9.53 -3.92
C GLY A 16 -6.68 -10.23 -3.01
N LEU A 17 -6.77 -11.56 -3.06
CA LEU A 17 -7.62 -12.35 -2.16
C LEU A 17 -7.22 -12.19 -0.69
N ILE A 18 -5.91 -12.22 -0.40
CA ILE A 18 -5.40 -11.98 0.96
C ILE A 18 -5.74 -10.56 1.42
N ALA A 19 -5.57 -9.57 0.54
CA ALA A 19 -5.91 -8.19 0.85
C ALA A 19 -7.42 -8.03 1.16
N LEU A 20 -8.29 -8.70 0.41
CA LEU A 20 -9.74 -8.76 0.69
C LEU A 20 -10.02 -9.39 2.05
N ALA A 21 -9.37 -10.51 2.38
CA ALA A 21 -9.50 -11.16 3.68
C ALA A 21 -9.05 -10.23 4.83
N VAL A 22 -7.91 -9.56 4.68
CA VAL A 22 -7.43 -8.55 5.65
C VAL A 22 -8.45 -7.41 5.79
N MET A 23 -8.99 -6.91 4.68
CA MET A 23 -10.01 -5.85 4.69
C MET A 23 -11.30 -6.29 5.41
N ALA A 24 -11.75 -7.54 5.22
CA ALA A 24 -12.93 -8.09 5.87
C ALA A 24 -12.74 -8.29 7.39
N VAL A 25 -11.55 -8.72 7.82
CA VAL A 25 -11.24 -8.94 9.24
C VAL A 25 -10.96 -7.61 9.98
N ARG A 26 -10.43 -6.60 9.29
CA ARG A 26 -10.04 -5.30 9.86
C ARG A 26 -11.12 -4.61 10.73
N PRO A 27 -12.41 -4.57 10.38
CA PRO A 27 -13.44 -3.99 11.24
C PRO A 27 -13.66 -4.76 12.55
N LEU A 28 -13.42 -6.07 12.57
CA LEU A 28 -13.50 -6.89 13.77
C LEU A 28 -12.35 -6.56 14.74
N LEU A 29 -11.21 -6.16 14.19
CA LEU A 29 -9.99 -5.82 14.92
C LEU A 29 -9.95 -4.35 15.40
N ARG A 30 -11.09 -3.66 15.53
CA ARG A 30 -11.13 -2.25 15.97
C ARG A 30 -10.54 -2.03 17.36
N ARG A 31 -10.56 -3.04 18.23
CA ARG A 31 -10.00 -3.02 19.59
C ARG A 31 -8.62 -3.66 19.71
N ALA A 32 -8.05 -4.15 18.60
CA ALA A 32 -6.68 -4.67 18.56
C ALA A 32 -5.65 -3.54 18.51
N PRO A 33 -4.41 -3.78 18.98
CA PRO A 33 -3.31 -2.83 18.85
C PRO A 33 -3.09 -2.47 17.38
N ARG A 34 -3.10 -1.19 17.04
CA ARG A 34 -2.99 -0.75 15.64
C ARG A 34 -1.67 -1.18 14.98
N ARG A 35 -0.60 -1.28 15.76
CA ARG A 35 0.66 -1.83 15.27
C ARG A 35 0.50 -3.27 14.75
N ALA A 36 -0.24 -4.09 15.48
CA ALA A 36 -0.46 -5.47 15.11
C ALA A 36 -1.40 -5.60 13.89
N VAL A 37 -2.38 -4.70 13.75
CA VAL A 37 -3.21 -4.61 12.51
C VAL A 37 -2.34 -4.26 11.30
N CYS A 38 -1.34 -3.35 11.46
CA CYS A 38 -0.39 -3.07 10.39
C CYS A 38 0.42 -4.31 9.97
N MET A 39 0.71 -5.24 10.89
CA MET A 39 1.44 -6.47 10.56
C MET A 39 0.65 -7.41 9.64
N LEU A 40 -0.69 -7.35 9.61
CA LEU A 40 -1.48 -8.13 8.66
C LEU A 40 -1.17 -7.73 7.21
N TRP A 41 -0.85 -6.47 6.95
CA TRP A 41 -0.48 -6.01 5.62
C TRP A 41 0.88 -6.58 5.15
N LEU A 42 1.74 -7.00 6.09
CA LEU A 42 2.98 -7.71 5.74
C LEU A 42 2.70 -9.06 5.07
N LEU A 43 1.58 -9.71 5.37
CA LEU A 43 1.18 -10.96 4.70
C LEU A 43 0.93 -10.70 3.21
N VAL A 44 0.26 -9.58 2.88
CA VAL A 44 0.05 -9.17 1.49
C VAL A 44 1.39 -8.86 0.80
N ALA A 45 2.26 -8.07 1.47
CA ALA A 45 3.57 -7.73 0.94
C ALA A 45 4.45 -8.99 0.77
N LEU A 46 4.42 -9.92 1.72
CA LEU A 46 5.16 -11.18 1.66
C LEU A 46 4.70 -12.02 0.46
N ARG A 47 3.37 -12.11 0.23
CA ARG A 47 2.84 -12.83 -0.94
C ARG A 47 3.28 -12.18 -2.25
N LEU A 48 3.37 -10.86 -2.33
CA LEU A 48 3.84 -10.14 -3.51
C LEU A 48 5.35 -10.30 -3.77
N LEU A 49 6.14 -10.57 -2.71
CA LEU A 49 7.59 -10.73 -2.78
C LEU A 49 8.01 -12.19 -3.00
N LEU A 50 7.21 -13.15 -2.53
CA LEU A 50 7.54 -14.57 -2.67
C LEU A 50 7.22 -15.06 -4.10
N PRO A 51 8.17 -15.69 -4.78
CA PRO A 51 7.92 -16.30 -6.08
C PRO A 51 6.86 -17.41 -5.94
N ALA A 52 6.03 -17.57 -6.96
CA ALA A 52 4.95 -18.56 -7.00
C ALA A 52 5.40 -20.02 -6.72
N ARG A 53 6.69 -20.31 -6.92
CA ARG A 53 7.27 -21.65 -6.79
C ARG A 53 7.64 -22.05 -5.35
N LEU A 54 7.59 -21.16 -4.37
CA LEU A 54 7.91 -21.45 -2.97
C LEU A 54 6.68 -21.95 -2.14
N THR A 55 5.60 -22.32 -2.80
CA THR A 55 4.46 -22.93 -2.12
C THR A 55 4.78 -24.36 -1.73
N VAL A 56 4.61 -24.69 -0.46
CA VAL A 56 4.73 -26.06 0.04
C VAL A 56 3.66 -26.92 -0.62
N GLU A 57 4.05 -28.00 -1.28
CA GLU A 57 3.11 -28.98 -1.79
C GLU A 57 2.33 -29.54 -0.59
N SER A 58 1.04 -29.26 -0.52
CA SER A 58 0.21 -29.83 0.52
C SER A 58 0.06 -31.32 0.24
N PRO A 59 0.09 -32.20 1.29
CA PRO A 59 -0.06 -33.63 1.10
C PRO A 59 -1.45 -34.04 0.56
N VAL A 60 -2.38 -33.11 0.50
CA VAL A 60 -3.67 -33.25 -0.15
C VAL A 60 -3.56 -32.65 -1.55
N SER A 61 -3.33 -33.51 -2.54
CA SER A 61 -3.31 -33.12 -3.96
C SER A 61 -4.75 -32.84 -4.44
N LEU A 62 -5.31 -31.75 -3.97
CA LEU A 62 -6.42 -31.13 -4.69
C LEU A 62 -5.75 -30.48 -5.91
N GLN A 63 -5.93 -31.08 -7.09
CA GLN A 63 -5.63 -30.43 -8.37
C GLN A 63 -6.43 -29.14 -8.42
N GLN A 64 -5.77 -28.05 -8.01
CA GLN A 64 -6.46 -26.77 -8.02
C GLN A 64 -6.33 -26.15 -9.39
N PRO A 65 -7.45 -25.69 -9.93
CA PRO A 65 -7.45 -24.98 -11.20
C PRO A 65 -6.58 -23.72 -11.05
N GLU A 66 -5.82 -23.42 -12.10
CA GLU A 66 -5.10 -22.14 -12.20
C GLU A 66 -6.04 -20.97 -11.89
N SER A 67 -5.51 -19.86 -11.41
CA SER A 67 -6.33 -18.70 -11.07
C SER A 67 -7.16 -18.24 -12.29
N PRO A 68 -8.43 -17.80 -12.10
CA PRO A 68 -9.32 -17.44 -13.20
C PRO A 68 -8.71 -16.48 -14.24
N PRO A 69 -7.95 -15.44 -13.86
CA PRO A 69 -7.33 -14.55 -14.84
C PRO A 69 -6.24 -15.25 -15.67
N ILE A 70 -5.55 -16.25 -15.12
CA ILE A 70 -4.54 -17.02 -15.87
C ILE A 70 -5.23 -17.97 -16.83
N GLN A 71 -6.27 -18.69 -16.38
CA GLN A 71 -7.05 -19.57 -17.27
C GLN A 71 -7.59 -18.80 -18.47
N ALA A 72 -8.23 -17.65 -18.23
CA ALA A 72 -8.74 -16.81 -19.30
C ALA A 72 -7.63 -16.35 -20.27
N TYR A 73 -6.47 -15.92 -19.73
CA TYR A 73 -5.34 -15.53 -20.56
C TYR A 73 -4.80 -16.70 -21.38
N GLN A 74 -4.64 -17.87 -20.80
CA GLN A 74 -4.15 -19.07 -21.48
C GLN A 74 -5.12 -19.59 -22.54
N GLU A 75 -6.42 -19.58 -22.25
CA GLU A 75 -7.45 -19.94 -23.23
C GLU A 75 -7.40 -19.01 -24.45
N LEU A 76 -7.32 -17.70 -24.22
CA LEU A 76 -7.17 -16.72 -25.30
C LEU A 76 -5.89 -16.93 -26.10
N ARG A 77 -4.77 -17.22 -25.43
CA ARG A 77 -3.49 -17.54 -26.09
C ARG A 77 -3.55 -18.85 -26.88
N GLN A 78 -4.29 -19.83 -26.41
CA GLN A 78 -4.47 -21.08 -27.14
C GLN A 78 -5.33 -20.87 -28.40
N GLN A 79 -6.41 -20.09 -28.29
CA GLN A 79 -7.25 -19.72 -29.45
C GLN A 79 -6.44 -18.92 -30.47
N GLU A 80 -5.59 -17.98 -30.05
CA GLU A 80 -4.68 -17.24 -30.91
C GLU A 80 -3.73 -18.16 -31.67
N LYS A 81 -3.10 -19.13 -30.99
CA LYS A 81 -2.17 -20.09 -31.65
C LYS A 81 -2.91 -20.91 -32.72
N VAL A 82 -4.11 -21.37 -32.43
CA VAL A 82 -4.95 -22.11 -33.40
C VAL A 82 -5.28 -21.23 -34.60
N TYR A 83 -5.69 -19.97 -34.36
CA TYR A 83 -5.98 -19.00 -35.42
C TYR A 83 -4.76 -18.71 -36.31
N VAL A 84 -3.60 -18.45 -35.71
CA VAL A 84 -2.36 -18.15 -36.45
C VAL A 84 -1.88 -19.34 -37.26
N SER A 85 -2.05 -20.57 -36.77
CA SER A 85 -1.62 -21.80 -37.46
C SER A 85 -2.58 -22.23 -38.58
N ALA A 86 -3.81 -21.68 -38.60
CA ALA A 86 -4.80 -22.02 -39.63
C ALA A 86 -4.45 -21.40 -41.00
N PRO A 87 -4.80 -22.05 -42.13
CA PRO A 87 -4.69 -21.47 -43.48
C PRO A 87 -5.43 -20.15 -43.61
N PRO A 88 -4.98 -19.21 -44.48
CA PRO A 88 -5.61 -17.88 -44.59
C PRO A 88 -7.11 -17.91 -44.87
N GLU A 89 -7.56 -18.88 -45.67
CA GLU A 89 -8.98 -19.05 -46.01
C GLU A 89 -9.83 -19.40 -44.78
N GLN A 90 -9.33 -20.27 -43.90
CA GLN A 90 -10.03 -20.69 -42.68
C GLN A 90 -9.99 -19.61 -41.59
N ARG A 91 -8.97 -18.71 -41.59
CA ARG A 91 -8.92 -17.62 -40.63
C ARG A 91 -10.09 -16.65 -40.70
N LEU A 92 -10.59 -16.40 -41.94
CA LEU A 92 -11.76 -15.54 -42.14
C LEU A 92 -13.05 -16.18 -41.62
N GLU A 93 -13.16 -17.53 -41.67
CA GLU A 93 -14.29 -18.28 -41.15
C GLU A 93 -14.23 -18.45 -39.61
N MET A 94 -13.03 -18.68 -39.07
CA MET A 94 -12.84 -18.93 -37.64
C MET A 94 -12.99 -17.66 -36.77
N ALA A 95 -12.61 -16.51 -37.29
CA ALA A 95 -12.66 -15.27 -36.52
C ALA A 95 -12.83 -14.06 -37.45
N GLY A 96 -13.90 -13.32 -37.23
CA GLY A 96 -14.09 -12.04 -37.90
C GLY A 96 -12.97 -11.02 -37.55
N PRO A 97 -12.94 -9.87 -38.21
CA PRO A 97 -11.88 -8.85 -38.01
C PRO A 97 -11.71 -8.37 -36.55
N ALA A 98 -12.76 -8.47 -35.76
CA ALA A 98 -12.73 -8.12 -34.33
C ALA A 98 -11.87 -9.11 -33.51
N ALA A 99 -11.89 -10.40 -33.84
CA ALA A 99 -11.08 -11.40 -33.13
C ALA A 99 -9.59 -11.29 -33.48
N ALA A 100 -9.27 -11.01 -34.73
CA ALA A 100 -7.90 -10.74 -35.15
C ALA A 100 -7.27 -9.53 -34.44
N GLN A 101 -8.07 -8.46 -34.22
CA GLN A 101 -7.65 -7.31 -33.41
C GLN A 101 -7.47 -7.67 -31.94
N GLY A 102 -8.37 -8.52 -31.39
CA GLY A 102 -8.27 -9.02 -30.02
C GLY A 102 -6.97 -9.80 -29.76
N PHE A 103 -6.57 -10.67 -30.69
CA PHE A 103 -5.30 -11.43 -30.57
C PHE A 103 -4.08 -10.52 -30.64
N ALA A 104 -4.07 -9.51 -31.50
CA ALA A 104 -2.97 -8.53 -31.58
C ALA A 104 -2.84 -7.72 -30.26
N LEU A 105 -3.93 -7.49 -29.52
CA LEU A 105 -3.89 -6.85 -28.21
C LEU A 105 -3.28 -7.76 -27.13
N LEU A 106 -3.52 -9.08 -27.20
CA LEU A 106 -2.94 -10.03 -26.24
C LEU A 106 -1.41 -9.99 -26.23
N ASP A 107 -0.80 -9.87 -27.41
CA ASP A 107 0.66 -9.74 -27.54
C ASP A 107 1.20 -8.46 -26.93
N GLN A 108 0.36 -7.42 -26.83
CA GLN A 108 0.75 -6.13 -26.28
C GLN A 108 0.56 -6.04 -24.75
N LEU A 109 -0.20 -6.95 -24.12
CA LEU A 109 -0.48 -6.89 -22.68
C LEU A 109 0.76 -6.84 -21.80
N PRO A 110 1.81 -7.66 -22.02
CA PRO A 110 3.06 -7.56 -21.26
C PRO A 110 3.78 -6.21 -21.44
N ALA A 111 3.72 -5.63 -22.64
CA ALA A 111 4.32 -4.33 -22.92
C ALA A 111 3.51 -3.19 -22.27
N ILE A 112 2.18 -3.25 -22.31
CA ILE A 112 1.28 -2.32 -21.62
C ILE A 112 1.53 -2.37 -20.12
N TRP A 113 1.62 -3.58 -19.54
CA TRP A 113 1.94 -3.76 -18.13
C TRP A 113 3.29 -3.12 -17.78
N LEU A 114 4.34 -3.40 -18.53
CA LEU A 114 5.68 -2.86 -18.27
C LEU A 114 5.71 -1.33 -18.41
N THR A 115 5.00 -0.78 -19.39
CA THR A 115 4.84 0.66 -19.56
C THR A 115 4.18 1.30 -18.34
N GLY A 116 3.11 0.68 -17.81
CA GLY A 116 2.46 1.15 -16.58
C GLY A 116 3.39 1.13 -15.36
N VAL A 117 4.18 0.06 -15.21
CA VAL A 117 5.21 -0.03 -14.15
C VAL A 117 6.23 1.11 -14.32
N GLY A 118 6.73 1.33 -15.54
CA GLY A 118 7.66 2.41 -15.86
C GLY A 118 7.10 3.80 -15.55
N CYS A 119 5.85 4.07 -15.92
CA CYS A 119 5.16 5.32 -15.60
C CYS A 119 5.02 5.55 -14.10
N MET A 120 4.65 4.52 -13.34
CA MET A 120 4.52 4.61 -11.87
C MET A 120 5.89 4.84 -11.19
N ALA A 121 6.93 4.14 -11.65
CA ALA A 121 8.29 4.31 -11.14
C ALA A 121 8.83 5.71 -11.46
N LEU A 122 8.62 6.19 -12.68
CA LEU A 122 9.02 7.52 -13.11
C LEU A 122 8.28 8.60 -12.32
N TYR A 123 6.97 8.44 -12.13
CA TYR A 123 6.17 9.36 -11.30
C TYR A 123 6.72 9.45 -9.86
N MET A 124 7.05 8.32 -9.25
CA MET A 124 7.65 8.28 -7.92
C MET A 124 9.02 8.98 -7.90
N ALA A 125 9.89 8.66 -8.86
CA ALA A 125 11.23 9.25 -8.97
C ALA A 125 11.16 10.78 -9.15
N LEU A 126 10.34 11.26 -10.08
CA LEU A 126 10.15 12.69 -10.33
C LEU A 126 9.55 13.41 -9.12
N SER A 127 8.59 12.79 -8.43
CA SER A 127 7.99 13.33 -7.21
C SER A 127 9.03 13.50 -6.10
N LEU A 128 9.86 12.46 -5.86
CA LEU A 128 10.93 12.50 -4.87
C LEU A 128 12.02 13.51 -5.23
N LEU A 129 12.43 13.59 -6.50
CA LEU A 129 13.42 14.56 -6.98
C LEU A 129 12.92 16.00 -6.80
N ARG A 130 11.67 16.27 -7.21
CA ARG A 130 11.03 17.59 -7.03
C ARG A 130 10.96 17.97 -5.55
N MET A 131 10.58 17.01 -4.69
CA MET A 131 10.49 17.22 -3.26
C MET A 131 11.88 17.52 -2.65
N ARG A 132 12.89 16.72 -2.99
CA ARG A 132 14.28 16.97 -2.55
C ARG A 132 14.80 18.31 -3.03
N TRP A 133 14.52 18.68 -4.27
CA TRP A 133 14.96 19.95 -4.83
C TRP A 133 14.35 21.15 -4.08
N ARG A 134 13.05 21.14 -3.83
CA ARG A 134 12.36 22.19 -3.07
C ARG A 134 12.86 22.30 -1.62
N LEU A 135 13.22 21.19 -1.02
CA LEU A 135 13.65 21.14 0.39
C LEU A 135 15.17 21.35 0.59
N ARG A 136 15.92 21.59 -0.49
CA ARG A 136 17.39 21.79 -0.39
C ARG A 136 17.77 22.97 0.49
N ALA A 137 17.00 24.04 0.49
CA ALA A 137 17.22 25.27 1.22
C ALA A 137 16.53 25.32 2.60
N ALA A 138 15.81 24.23 2.99
CA ALA A 138 15.10 24.19 4.26
C ALA A 138 16.07 24.34 5.44
N PRO A 139 15.90 25.36 6.33
CA PRO A 139 16.76 25.56 7.48
C PRO A 139 16.59 24.42 8.49
N ARG A 140 17.73 23.98 9.03
CA ARG A 140 17.79 22.98 10.11
C ARG A 140 17.50 23.67 11.44
N ILE A 141 16.57 23.08 12.23
CA ILE A 141 16.25 23.58 13.57
C ILE A 141 17.07 22.83 14.62
N GLN A 142 16.97 21.49 14.59
CA GLN A 142 17.70 20.61 15.52
C GLN A 142 17.85 19.21 14.90
N ASP A 143 18.89 18.48 15.28
CA ASP A 143 19.16 17.09 14.83
C ASP A 143 18.80 16.85 13.36
N ASN A 144 17.73 16.08 13.11
CA ASN A 144 17.19 15.75 11.80
C ASN A 144 15.88 16.51 11.48
N VAL A 145 15.59 17.62 12.16
CA VAL A 145 14.36 18.42 12.00
C VAL A 145 14.66 19.70 11.23
N TYR A 146 13.84 19.99 10.22
CA TYR A 146 13.94 21.10 9.31
C TYR A 146 12.62 21.88 9.24
N ARG A 147 12.66 23.22 9.07
CA ARG A 147 11.49 24.02 8.75
C ARG A 147 11.28 24.06 7.23
N CYS A 148 10.01 24.13 6.81
CA CYS A 148 9.67 24.30 5.40
C CYS A 148 8.51 25.28 5.24
N THR A 149 8.56 26.10 4.17
CA THR A 149 7.57 27.13 3.85
C THR A 149 6.46 26.62 2.93
N ASP A 150 6.83 25.78 1.98
CA ASP A 150 5.95 25.38 0.85
C ASP A 150 4.99 24.23 1.17
N TRP A 151 4.95 23.77 2.40
CA TRP A 151 4.17 22.58 2.79
C TRP A 151 3.20 22.92 3.92
N SER A 152 2.02 22.33 3.87
CA SER A 152 0.96 22.55 4.87
C SER A 152 0.92 21.47 5.95
N THR A 153 1.53 20.31 5.69
CA THR A 153 1.54 19.16 6.62
C THR A 153 2.96 18.73 6.93
N PRO A 154 3.26 18.36 8.19
CA PRO A 154 4.55 17.76 8.56
C PRO A 154 4.73 16.41 7.85
N PHE A 155 5.97 16.02 7.61
CA PHE A 155 6.29 14.71 7.01
C PHE A 155 7.74 14.31 7.23
N VAL A 156 8.01 13.00 7.04
CA VAL A 156 9.35 12.42 7.04
C VAL A 156 9.80 12.12 5.62
N LEU A 157 11.00 12.52 5.25
CA LEU A 157 11.62 12.25 3.96
C LEU A 157 13.00 11.62 4.11
N GLY A 158 13.29 10.59 3.31
CA GLY A 158 14.56 9.88 3.28
C GLY A 158 14.46 8.46 3.84
N VAL A 159 15.06 7.48 3.15
CA VAL A 159 15.05 6.06 3.55
C VAL A 159 16.21 5.77 4.51
N LEU A 160 17.46 6.12 4.15
CA LEU A 160 18.65 5.83 4.96
C LEU A 160 18.90 6.88 6.03
N ALA A 161 18.60 8.15 5.73
CA ALA A 161 18.76 9.28 6.64
C ALA A 161 17.44 10.05 6.71
N PRO A 162 16.47 9.60 7.53
CA PRO A 162 15.15 10.23 7.60
C PRO A 162 15.27 11.62 8.24
N ARG A 163 14.68 12.60 7.55
CA ARG A 163 14.58 14.01 7.98
C ARG A 163 13.13 14.37 8.20
N ILE A 164 12.84 15.05 9.29
CA ILE A 164 11.51 15.54 9.62
C ILE A 164 11.40 16.97 9.11
N TYR A 165 10.39 17.23 8.29
CA TYR A 165 10.08 18.57 7.81
C TYR A 165 8.80 19.05 8.48
N VAL A 166 8.89 20.18 9.16
CA VAL A 166 7.77 20.81 9.87
C VAL A 166 7.44 22.14 9.22
N PRO A 167 6.20 22.37 8.77
CA PRO A 167 5.78 23.66 8.21
C PRO A 167 5.96 24.82 9.19
N GLU A 168 6.26 26.02 8.70
CA GLU A 168 6.31 27.25 9.50
C GLU A 168 4.97 27.60 10.13
N THR A 169 3.88 27.13 9.52
CA THR A 169 2.51 27.32 10.02
C THR A 169 2.20 26.57 11.31
N VAL A 170 3.05 25.60 11.71
CA VAL A 170 2.92 24.87 12.97
C VAL A 170 3.38 25.78 14.12
N SER A 171 2.45 26.06 15.06
CA SER A 171 2.73 26.89 16.24
C SER A 171 3.77 26.23 17.16
N GLU A 172 4.51 27.05 17.92
CA GLU A 172 5.46 26.55 18.93
C GLU A 172 4.78 25.69 20.01
N GLN A 173 3.49 25.94 20.29
CA GLN A 173 2.71 25.15 21.24
C GLN A 173 2.38 23.74 20.72
N ASP A 174 2.17 23.59 19.40
CA ASP A 174 1.82 22.34 18.76
C ASP A 174 3.06 21.54 18.30
N PHE A 175 4.21 22.22 18.18
CA PHE A 175 5.47 21.65 17.71
C PHE A 175 5.87 20.35 18.42
N PRO A 176 5.83 20.25 19.78
CA PRO A 176 6.22 19.01 20.47
C PRO A 176 5.31 17.82 20.10
N GLN A 177 4.01 18.04 19.92
CA GLN A 177 3.04 17.00 19.56
C GLN A 177 3.23 16.51 18.14
N VAL A 178 3.46 17.45 17.21
CA VAL A 178 3.76 17.17 15.82
C VAL A 178 5.07 16.38 15.71
N LEU A 179 6.11 16.84 16.40
CA LEU A 179 7.42 16.17 16.40
C LEU A 179 7.36 14.75 17.00
N ALA A 180 6.58 14.56 18.08
CA ALA A 180 6.37 13.24 18.66
C ALA A 180 5.70 12.28 17.68
N HIS A 181 4.75 12.77 16.86
CA HIS A 181 4.09 11.99 15.82
C HIS A 181 5.06 11.60 14.68
N GLU A 182 5.82 12.55 14.14
CA GLU A 182 6.77 12.30 13.06
C GLU A 182 7.93 11.36 13.51
N ARG A 183 8.39 11.50 14.74
CA ARG A 183 9.36 10.56 15.34
C ARG A 183 8.80 9.14 15.45
N CYS A 184 7.49 9.00 15.65
CA CYS A 184 6.81 7.71 15.61
C CYS A 184 6.94 7.02 14.25
N HIS A 185 6.74 7.74 13.16
CA HIS A 185 6.93 7.21 11.80
C HIS A 185 8.37 6.71 11.58
N ILE A 186 9.38 7.46 12.06
CA ILE A 186 10.78 7.02 11.98
C ILE A 186 11.00 5.75 12.80
N ARG A 187 10.56 5.75 14.06
CA ARG A 187 10.71 4.60 14.98
C ARG A 187 10.05 3.32 14.48
N ARG A 188 9.00 3.43 13.67
CA ARG A 188 8.26 2.33 13.07
C ARG A 188 8.78 1.92 11.70
N TRP A 189 9.76 2.64 11.15
CA TRP A 189 10.28 2.44 9.80
C TRP A 189 9.24 2.70 8.70
N ASP A 190 8.20 3.50 8.98
CA ASP A 190 7.16 3.82 8.02
C ASP A 190 7.73 4.51 6.77
N HIS A 191 8.82 5.28 6.91
CA HIS A 191 9.58 5.93 5.84
C HIS A 191 10.27 4.93 4.89
N VAL A 192 10.38 3.65 5.27
CA VAL A 192 10.85 2.54 4.44
C VAL A 192 9.68 1.75 3.88
N TRP A 193 8.70 1.42 4.74
CA TRP A 193 7.56 0.60 4.36
C TRP A 193 6.63 1.27 3.35
N LYS A 194 6.39 2.58 3.46
CA LYS A 194 5.54 3.33 2.50
C LYS A 194 6.11 3.28 1.07
N PRO A 195 7.39 3.62 0.81
CA PRO A 195 7.99 3.47 -0.52
C PRO A 195 7.97 2.03 -1.04
N LEU A 196 8.28 1.05 -0.19
CA LEU A 196 8.25 -0.36 -0.58
C LEU A 196 6.84 -0.80 -0.99
N ALA A 197 5.82 -0.45 -0.20
CA ALA A 197 4.43 -0.75 -0.53
C ALA A 197 4.00 -0.09 -1.85
N PHE A 198 4.49 1.13 -2.14
CA PHE A 198 4.23 1.79 -3.41
C PHE A 198 4.91 1.08 -4.60
N LEU A 199 6.14 0.59 -4.42
CA LEU A 199 6.84 -0.17 -5.46
C LEU A 199 6.11 -1.49 -5.76
N LEU A 200 5.64 -2.20 -4.73
CA LEU A 200 4.81 -3.39 -4.90
C LEU A 200 3.49 -3.08 -5.63
N LEU A 201 2.86 -1.96 -5.28
CA LEU A 201 1.68 -1.47 -5.97
C LEU A 201 1.98 -1.11 -7.43
N ALA A 202 3.14 -0.49 -7.71
CA ALA A 202 3.53 -0.10 -9.07
C ALA A 202 3.67 -1.31 -10.00
N VAL A 203 4.20 -2.44 -9.50
CA VAL A 203 4.27 -3.70 -10.27
C VAL A 203 2.86 -4.25 -10.53
N ASN A 204 1.93 -4.04 -9.61
CA ASN A 204 0.56 -4.56 -9.63
C ASN A 204 -0.47 -3.45 -9.90
N TRP A 205 -0.08 -2.41 -10.63
CA TRP A 205 -0.87 -1.18 -10.83
C TRP A 205 -2.27 -1.43 -11.39
N PHE A 206 -2.46 -2.50 -12.14
CA PHE A 206 -3.73 -2.90 -12.74
C PHE A 206 -4.73 -3.50 -11.75
N ASN A 207 -4.33 -3.83 -10.50
CA ASN A 207 -5.17 -4.47 -9.51
C ASN A 207 -5.82 -3.44 -8.56
N PRO A 208 -7.14 -3.14 -8.68
CA PRO A 208 -7.80 -2.13 -7.85
C PRO A 208 -7.88 -2.51 -6.37
N VAL A 209 -7.85 -3.82 -6.04
CA VAL A 209 -7.87 -4.28 -4.65
C VAL A 209 -6.58 -3.87 -3.93
N LEU A 210 -5.44 -3.95 -4.61
CA LEU A 210 -4.15 -3.54 -4.05
C LEU A 210 -4.05 -2.02 -3.88
N TRP A 211 -4.72 -1.22 -4.72
CA TRP A 211 -4.86 0.22 -4.49
C TRP A 211 -5.65 0.51 -3.20
N ALA A 212 -6.77 -0.18 -2.99
CA ALA A 212 -7.54 -0.06 -1.75
C ALA A 212 -6.71 -0.50 -0.53
N ALA A 213 -5.96 -1.61 -0.64
CA ALA A 213 -5.05 -2.10 0.38
C ALA A 213 -3.98 -1.06 0.74
N TYR A 214 -3.36 -0.42 -0.26
CA TYR A 214 -2.35 0.62 -0.06
C TYR A 214 -2.90 1.83 0.71
N VAL A 215 -4.09 2.31 0.33
CA VAL A 215 -4.77 3.41 1.04
C VAL A 215 -5.08 3.02 2.48
N LEU A 216 -5.57 1.79 2.71
CA LEU A 216 -5.91 1.31 4.05
C LEU A 216 -4.67 1.07 4.92
N LEU A 217 -3.57 0.58 4.35
CA LEU A 217 -2.27 0.49 5.02
C LEU A 217 -1.82 1.87 5.53
N GLY A 218 -1.88 2.91 4.68
CA GLY A 218 -1.57 4.28 5.08
C GLY A 218 -2.41 4.74 6.28
N ARG A 219 -3.73 4.47 6.24
CA ARG A 219 -4.65 4.77 7.35
C ARG A 219 -4.28 4.05 8.66
N ASP A 220 -3.90 2.80 8.57
CA ASP A 220 -3.53 2.02 9.75
C ASP A 220 -2.18 2.45 10.31
N MET A 221 -1.23 2.87 9.45
CA MET A 221 0.04 3.47 9.88
C MET A 221 -0.20 4.75 10.68
N GLU A 222 -1.05 5.67 10.19
CA GLU A 222 -1.40 6.90 10.90
C GLU A 222 -2.03 6.59 12.28
N ARG A 223 -3.03 5.70 12.31
CA ARG A 223 -3.68 5.29 13.57
C ARG A 223 -2.71 4.63 14.55
N ALA A 224 -1.73 3.89 14.06
CA ALA A 224 -0.75 3.25 14.90
C ALA A 224 0.27 4.25 15.46
N CYS A 225 0.59 5.32 14.73
CA CYS A 225 1.37 6.44 15.27
C CYS A 225 0.57 7.21 16.32
N ASP A 226 -0.71 7.52 16.04
CA ASP A 226 -1.60 8.16 17.02
C ASP A 226 -1.67 7.33 18.32
N GLU A 227 -1.89 6.01 18.23
CA GLU A 227 -1.94 5.12 19.39
C GLU A 227 -0.63 5.13 20.19
N MET A 228 0.51 5.21 19.51
CA MET A 228 1.82 5.22 20.18
C MET A 228 2.03 6.51 20.96
N VAL A 229 1.66 7.65 20.40
CA VAL A 229 1.72 8.95 21.09
C VAL A 229 0.79 8.98 22.32
N LEU A 230 -0.40 8.36 22.18
CA LEU A 230 -1.45 8.40 23.20
C LEU A 230 -1.30 7.37 24.32
N LYS A 231 -0.44 6.36 24.17
CA LYS A 231 -0.35 5.20 25.08
C LYS A 231 -0.23 5.59 26.55
N ASN A 232 0.58 6.63 26.85
CA ASN A 232 0.84 7.12 28.19
C ASN A 232 0.42 8.60 28.36
N ALA A 233 -0.37 9.14 27.42
CA ALA A 233 -0.76 10.54 27.43
C ALA A 233 -1.87 10.81 28.49
N THR A 234 -1.71 11.89 29.25
CA THR A 234 -2.73 12.43 30.13
C THR A 234 -3.91 13.00 29.32
N PRO A 235 -5.09 13.22 29.95
CA PRO A 235 -6.22 13.86 29.24
C PRO A 235 -5.86 15.23 28.64
N ALA A 236 -5.06 16.04 29.35
CA ALA A 236 -4.59 17.34 28.86
C ALA A 236 -3.68 17.19 27.62
N GLN A 237 -2.76 16.22 27.62
CA GLN A 237 -1.90 15.92 26.47
C GLN A 237 -2.69 15.40 25.27
N ARG A 238 -3.75 14.60 25.49
CA ARG A 238 -4.65 14.14 24.41
C ARG A 238 -5.40 15.31 23.77
N ALA A 239 -5.89 16.24 24.60
CA ALA A 239 -6.55 17.46 24.11
C ALA A 239 -5.58 18.34 23.30
N ALA A 240 -4.35 18.54 23.78
CA ALA A 240 -3.30 19.26 23.07
C ALA A 240 -2.97 18.59 21.72
N TYR A 241 -2.79 17.27 21.70
CA TYR A 241 -2.56 16.51 20.48
C TYR A 241 -3.72 16.61 19.49
N SER A 242 -4.97 16.56 19.98
CA SER A 242 -6.16 16.72 19.13
C SER A 242 -6.22 18.11 18.49
N ARG A 243 -5.85 19.17 19.22
CA ARG A 243 -5.77 20.54 18.70
C ARG A 243 -4.71 20.65 17.61
N ALA A 244 -3.51 20.12 17.85
CA ALA A 244 -2.44 20.11 16.87
C ALA A 244 -2.85 19.40 15.56
N LEU A 245 -3.56 18.24 15.64
CA LEU A 245 -4.11 17.56 14.48
C LEU A 245 -5.10 18.41 13.68
N VAL A 246 -6.00 19.11 14.39
CA VAL A 246 -6.98 20.02 13.75
C VAL A 246 -6.28 21.22 13.12
N ALA A 247 -5.32 21.83 13.83
CA ALA A 247 -4.54 22.96 13.34
C ALA A 247 -3.79 22.62 12.04
N CYS A 248 -3.10 21.46 12.00
CA CYS A 248 -2.45 20.97 10.77
C CYS A 248 -3.43 20.71 9.62
N ALA A 249 -4.65 20.27 9.93
CA ALA A 249 -5.67 19.98 8.91
C ALA A 249 -6.37 21.22 8.36
N ALA A 250 -6.42 22.28 9.14
CA ALA A 250 -7.06 23.55 8.75
C ALA A 250 -6.23 24.36 7.75
N GLN A 251 -4.97 23.99 7.56
CA GLN A 251 -4.07 24.66 6.60
C GLN A 251 -4.50 24.40 5.14
N PRO A 252 -4.40 25.41 4.26
CA PRO A 252 -4.69 25.23 2.84
C PRO A 252 -3.77 24.17 2.25
N LYS A 253 -4.37 23.15 1.68
CA LYS A 253 -3.66 21.99 1.16
C LYS A 253 -3.01 22.36 -0.19
N MET A 254 -1.69 22.41 -0.24
CA MET A 254 -1.01 22.24 -1.51
C MET A 254 -1.19 20.76 -1.92
N ALA A 255 -1.70 20.54 -3.13
CA ALA A 255 -1.96 19.20 -3.63
C ALA A 255 -0.74 18.30 -3.38
N ALA A 256 -0.95 17.22 -2.62
CA ALA A 256 0.08 16.25 -2.34
C ALA A 256 0.50 15.58 -3.65
N VAL A 257 1.57 16.08 -4.25
CA VAL A 257 2.12 15.60 -5.53
C VAL A 257 2.89 14.28 -5.32
N CYS A 258 3.08 13.85 -4.08
CA CYS A 258 3.87 12.64 -3.77
C CYS A 258 2.97 11.49 -3.31
N PRO A 259 3.05 10.29 -3.94
CA PRO A 259 2.30 9.11 -3.51
C PRO A 259 2.62 8.67 -2.09
N LEU A 260 3.75 9.11 -1.53
CA LEU A 260 4.17 8.81 -0.16
C LEU A 260 3.49 9.71 0.89
N ALA A 261 2.86 10.81 0.46
CA ALA A 261 2.23 11.81 1.33
C ALA A 261 0.74 11.53 1.59
N PHE A 262 0.29 10.27 1.56
CA PHE A 262 -1.09 9.87 1.88
C PHE A 262 -1.45 10.02 3.38
N GLY A 263 -0.93 11.04 4.07
CA GLY A 263 -1.28 11.34 5.46
C GLY A 263 -2.63 12.05 5.66
N GLU A 264 -3.38 12.34 4.59
CA GLU A 264 -4.58 13.16 4.65
C GLU A 264 -5.88 12.41 4.94
N VAL A 265 -5.79 11.24 5.55
CA VAL A 265 -6.98 10.47 5.83
C VAL A 265 -7.73 11.04 7.01
N ALA A 266 -8.90 11.59 6.67
CA ALA A 266 -9.99 11.87 7.59
C ALA A 266 -9.54 12.33 8.99
N VAL A 267 -8.95 13.52 9.10
CA VAL A 267 -8.56 14.13 10.39
C VAL A 267 -9.70 14.06 11.39
N LYS A 268 -10.96 14.23 10.96
CA LYS A 268 -12.15 14.05 11.80
C LYS A 268 -12.16 12.65 12.46
N GLU A 269 -11.82 11.61 11.72
CA GLU A 269 -11.77 10.25 12.26
C GLU A 269 -10.58 10.05 13.21
N ARG A 270 -9.41 10.63 12.91
CA ARG A 270 -8.23 10.61 13.81
C ARG A 270 -8.57 11.31 15.13
N VAL A 271 -9.08 12.53 15.10
CA VAL A 271 -9.47 13.29 16.29
C VAL A 271 -10.49 12.52 17.12
N LYS A 272 -11.54 11.94 16.49
CA LYS A 272 -12.52 11.09 17.20
C LYS A 272 -11.86 9.89 17.87
N ASN A 273 -10.90 9.24 17.22
CA ASN A 273 -10.18 8.08 17.77
C ASN A 273 -9.24 8.50 18.91
N VAL A 274 -8.60 9.67 18.83
CA VAL A 274 -7.73 10.22 19.86
C VAL A 274 -8.53 10.55 21.14
N LEU A 275 -9.66 11.24 21.00
CA LEU A 275 -10.52 11.61 22.13
C LEU A 275 -11.15 10.39 22.79
N ASN A 276 -11.53 9.38 22.01
CA ASN A 276 -12.14 8.13 22.49
C ASN A 276 -11.13 6.98 22.62
N TYR A 277 -9.85 7.28 22.79
CA TYR A 277 -8.82 6.26 22.88
C TYR A 277 -9.10 5.30 24.04
N LYS A 278 -9.17 4.01 23.72
CA LYS A 278 -9.28 2.89 24.67
C LYS A 278 -8.08 1.96 24.50
N LYS A 279 -7.56 1.47 25.62
CA LYS A 279 -6.46 0.49 25.57
C LYS A 279 -6.91 -0.77 24.81
N PRO A 280 -6.01 -1.39 24.04
CA PRO A 280 -6.30 -2.63 23.34
C PRO A 280 -6.83 -3.71 24.25
N ALA A 281 -7.77 -4.52 23.76
CA ALA A 281 -8.35 -5.64 24.51
C ALA A 281 -7.63 -6.95 24.18
N LEU A 282 -7.37 -7.79 25.19
CA LEU A 282 -6.66 -9.09 25.02
C LEU A 282 -7.36 -10.00 24.01
N TRP A 283 -8.70 -10.11 24.05
CA TRP A 283 -9.45 -10.93 23.10
C TRP A 283 -9.22 -10.52 21.64
N ALA A 284 -9.03 -9.20 21.39
CA ALA A 284 -8.77 -8.69 20.06
C ALA A 284 -7.35 -9.05 19.58
N VAL A 285 -6.40 -9.23 20.50
CA VAL A 285 -5.06 -9.74 20.18
C VAL A 285 -5.14 -11.22 19.79
N ILE A 286 -5.90 -12.03 20.54
CA ILE A 286 -6.12 -13.44 20.22
C ILE A 286 -6.77 -13.57 18.83
N LEU A 287 -7.83 -12.82 18.57
CA LEU A 287 -8.51 -12.82 17.28
C LEU A 287 -7.55 -12.45 16.14
N LEU A 288 -6.67 -11.47 16.36
CA LEU A 288 -5.67 -11.05 15.38
C LEU A 288 -4.67 -12.17 15.09
N VAL A 289 -4.17 -12.87 16.13
CA VAL A 289 -3.23 -13.98 15.95
C VAL A 289 -3.89 -15.12 15.17
N VAL A 290 -5.14 -15.47 15.51
CA VAL A 290 -5.92 -16.49 14.80
C VAL A 290 -6.13 -16.09 13.34
N ALA A 291 -6.54 -14.84 13.08
CA ALA A 291 -6.72 -14.34 11.71
C ALA A 291 -5.40 -14.37 10.92
N ALA A 292 -4.29 -13.93 11.52
CA ALA A 292 -2.97 -13.99 10.90
C ALA A 292 -2.52 -15.42 10.60
N ALA A 293 -2.80 -16.37 11.51
CA ALA A 293 -2.48 -17.78 11.30
C ALA A 293 -3.29 -18.38 10.15
N ILE A 294 -4.61 -18.13 10.10
CA ILE A 294 -5.49 -18.61 9.01
C ILE A 294 -5.01 -18.05 7.67
N ILE A 295 -4.80 -16.75 7.59
CA ILE A 295 -4.31 -16.10 6.35
C ILE A 295 -2.91 -16.63 5.99
N GLY A 296 -2.04 -16.83 6.98
CA GLY A 296 -0.70 -17.41 6.79
C GLY A 296 -0.73 -18.84 6.26
N VAL A 297 -1.63 -19.68 6.75
CA VAL A 297 -1.84 -21.04 6.23
C VAL A 297 -2.35 -20.95 4.77
N CYS A 298 -3.32 -20.09 4.48
CA CYS A 298 -3.79 -19.87 3.11
C CYS A 298 -2.70 -19.34 2.16
N LEU A 299 -1.66 -18.66 2.69
CA LEU A 299 -0.49 -18.24 1.92
C LEU A 299 0.44 -19.39 1.54
N LEU A 300 0.60 -20.37 2.44
CA LEU A 300 1.52 -21.49 2.31
C LEU A 300 0.90 -22.67 1.55
N THR A 301 -0.41 -22.83 1.65
CA THR A 301 -1.16 -23.81 0.86
C THR A 301 -1.43 -23.20 -0.52
N LYS A 302 -1.04 -23.90 -1.59
CA LYS A 302 -1.52 -23.56 -2.93
C LYS A 302 -3.04 -23.52 -2.88
N PRO A 303 -3.69 -22.40 -3.29
CA PRO A 303 -5.10 -22.44 -3.50
C PRO A 303 -5.41 -23.35 -4.67
#